data_67d184c6f71eed6fce5ede413570ac48
#
_entry.id   67d184c6f71eed6fce5ede413570ac48
#
_cell.length_a   1.000
_cell.length_b   1.000
_cell.length_c   1.000
_cell.angle_alpha   90.00
_cell.angle_beta   90.00
_cell.angle_gamma   90.00
#
_symmetry.space_group_name_H-M   'P 1'
#
loop_
_entity.id
_entity.type
_entity.pdbx_description
1 polymer ?
#
loop_
_entity_poly.entity_id
_entity_poly.type
_entity_poly.pdbx_seq_one_letter_code
_entity_poly.pdbx_strand_id
1 'polypeptide(L)'
;EGILPAPEPAHAIKAVVDMALECKKTGEDKTILFLLCGHGYFDMQAYDDYNRGKLLPYEYPKEKVDESMKTLKKLYPWLNGELKNFE
;
A
#
# COMPACT_ATOMS: atom_id res chain seq x y z
N GLU A 1 -16.26 -12.89 6.40
CA GLU A 1 -16.27 -13.49 5.09
C GLU A 1 -15.39 -14.74 4.96
N GLY A 2 -14.57 -15.06 5.96
CA GLY A 2 -13.67 -16.19 5.90
C GLY A 2 -12.47 -15.99 4.97
N ILE A 3 -12.13 -14.74 4.68
CA ILE A 3 -11.00 -14.37 3.84
C ILE A 3 -9.91 -13.79 4.70
N LEU A 4 -8.68 -14.28 4.52
CA LEU A 4 -7.50 -13.70 5.14
C LEU A 4 -6.67 -12.99 4.05
N PRO A 5 -6.75 -11.66 3.93
CA PRO A 5 -5.99 -10.95 2.89
C PRO A 5 -4.51 -10.87 3.24
N ALA A 6 -3.66 -10.73 2.21
CA ALA A 6 -2.29 -10.30 2.41
C ALA A 6 -2.24 -8.86 2.95
N PRO A 7 -1.11 -8.42 3.54
CA PRO A 7 -1.03 -7.04 4.09
C PRO A 7 -1.27 -5.94 3.03
N GLU A 8 -0.84 -6.13 1.81
CA GLU A 8 -0.99 -5.14 0.74
C GLU A 8 -2.46 -4.87 0.38
N PRO A 9 -3.28 -5.90 0.06
CA PRO A 9 -4.70 -5.65 -0.20
C PRO A 9 -5.48 -5.22 1.03
N ALA A 10 -4.94 -5.36 2.24
CA ALA A 10 -5.57 -4.85 3.45
C ALA A 10 -5.75 -3.32 3.39
N HIS A 11 -4.88 -2.59 2.69
CA HIS A 11 -5.05 -1.15 2.45
C HIS A 11 -6.32 -0.84 1.66
N ALA A 12 -6.59 -1.63 0.62
CA ALA A 12 -7.81 -1.50 -0.17
C ALA A 12 -9.05 -1.80 0.68
N ILE A 13 -8.99 -2.81 1.53
CA ILE A 13 -10.09 -3.16 2.45
C ILE A 13 -10.36 -2.03 3.43
N LYS A 14 -9.33 -1.42 3.99
CA LYS A 14 -9.48 -0.27 4.89
C LYS A 14 -10.18 0.90 4.20
N ALA A 15 -9.77 1.21 2.97
CA ALA A 15 -10.40 2.25 2.17
C ALA A 15 -11.89 1.94 1.91
N VAL A 16 -12.22 0.69 1.58
CA VAL A 16 -13.61 0.24 1.37
C VAL A 16 -14.44 0.43 2.63
N VAL A 17 -13.91 0.05 3.79
CA VAL A 17 -14.60 0.22 5.08
C VAL A 17 -14.86 1.69 5.37
N ASP A 18 -13.86 2.55 5.17
CA ASP A 18 -14.01 3.98 5.40
C ASP A 18 -15.06 4.60 4.46
N MET A 19 -15.05 4.23 3.19
CA MET A 19 -16.04 4.69 2.22
C MET A 19 -17.45 4.19 2.56
N ALA A 20 -17.59 2.94 2.99
CA ALA A 20 -18.86 2.37 3.38
C ALA A 20 -19.44 3.08 4.62
N LEU A 21 -18.60 3.40 5.60
CA LEU A 21 -19.00 4.16 6.78
C LEU A 21 -19.42 5.58 6.42
N GLU A 22 -18.73 6.21 5.47
CA GLU A 22 -19.12 7.52 4.95
C GLU A 22 -20.51 7.46 4.28
N CYS A 23 -20.73 6.46 3.42
CA CYS A 23 -22.04 6.24 2.80
C CYS A 23 -23.15 6.01 3.82
N LYS A 24 -22.86 5.33 4.91
CA LYS A 24 -23.80 5.13 5.99
C LYS A 24 -24.20 6.45 6.63
N LYS A 25 -23.28 7.39 6.78
CA LYS A 25 -23.55 8.72 7.34
C LYS A 25 -24.33 9.60 6.38
N THR A 26 -23.97 9.59 5.10
CA THR A 26 -24.59 10.46 4.08
C THR A 26 -25.88 9.90 3.50
N GLY A 27 -26.14 8.60 3.67
CA GLY A 27 -27.25 7.90 3.05
C GLY A 27 -27.05 7.63 1.56
N GLU A 28 -25.85 7.84 1.03
CA GLU A 28 -25.54 7.54 -0.38
C GLU A 28 -25.46 6.04 -0.62
N ASP A 29 -25.97 5.62 -1.76
CA ASP A 29 -25.90 4.23 -2.23
C ASP A 29 -24.82 4.14 -3.30
N LYS A 30 -23.71 3.45 -2.99
CA LYS A 30 -22.57 3.29 -3.89
C LYS A 30 -22.16 1.84 -4.03
N THR A 31 -21.73 1.48 -5.22
CA THR A 31 -21.08 0.20 -5.45
C THR A 31 -19.57 0.42 -5.42
N ILE A 32 -18.89 -0.34 -4.57
CA ILE A 32 -17.43 -0.22 -4.37
C ILE A 32 -16.77 -1.49 -4.88
N LEU A 33 -15.94 -1.36 -5.91
CA LEU A 33 -15.13 -2.46 -6.44
C LEU A 33 -13.70 -2.30 -5.93
N PHE A 34 -13.13 -3.36 -5.40
CA PHE A 34 -11.72 -3.38 -5.02
C PHE A 34 -11.07 -4.71 -5.41
N LEU A 35 -9.76 -4.69 -5.58
CA LEU A 35 -8.99 -5.86 -5.95
C LEU A 35 -8.43 -6.51 -4.69
N LEU A 36 -8.77 -7.79 -4.49
CA LEU A 36 -8.21 -8.61 -3.43
C LEU A 36 -7.15 -9.52 -4.04
N CYS A 37 -5.90 -9.07 -4.02
CA CYS A 37 -4.74 -9.80 -4.53
C CYS A 37 -3.88 -10.31 -3.37
N GLY A 38 -3.39 -11.54 -3.48
CA GLY A 38 -2.59 -12.16 -2.44
C GLY A 38 -3.42 -12.69 -1.26
N HIS A 39 -2.91 -13.76 -0.66
CA HIS A 39 -3.54 -14.41 0.50
C HIS A 39 -2.63 -14.31 1.71
N GLY A 40 -3.19 -13.91 2.85
CA GLY A 40 -2.45 -13.69 4.09
C GLY A 40 -1.82 -14.93 4.67
N TYR A 41 -2.16 -16.11 4.19
CA TYR A 41 -1.53 -17.35 4.60
C TYR A 41 0.00 -17.31 4.45
N PHE A 42 0.49 -16.63 3.41
CA PHE A 42 1.93 -16.48 3.18
C PHE A 42 2.57 -15.38 4.05
N ASP A 43 1.76 -14.63 4.78
CA ASP A 43 2.18 -13.47 5.57
C ASP A 43 1.86 -13.62 7.06
N MET A 44 1.68 -14.85 7.53
CA MET A 44 1.30 -15.12 8.93
C MET A 44 2.30 -14.54 9.93
N GLN A 45 3.58 -14.51 9.57
CA GLN A 45 4.60 -13.92 10.43
C GLN A 45 4.38 -12.40 10.60
N ALA A 46 3.99 -11.71 9.54
CA ALA A 46 3.70 -10.28 9.60
C ALA A 46 2.50 -9.99 10.53
N TYR A 47 1.45 -10.80 10.45
CA TYR A 47 0.30 -10.68 11.35
C TYR A 47 0.66 -10.96 12.80
N ASP A 48 1.48 -11.99 13.05
CA ASP A 48 1.96 -12.29 14.39
C ASP A 48 2.80 -11.15 14.96
N ASP A 49 3.70 -10.60 14.15
CA ASP A 49 4.54 -9.47 14.55
C ASP A 49 3.70 -8.21 14.85
N TYR A 50 2.68 -7.95 14.06
CA TYR A 50 1.75 -6.85 14.32
C TYR A 50 1.04 -7.04 15.65
N ASN A 51 0.49 -8.23 15.89
CA ASN A 51 -0.25 -8.53 17.12
C ASN A 51 0.63 -8.46 18.37
N ARG A 52 1.93 -8.72 18.21
CA ARG A 52 2.91 -8.59 19.29
C ARG A 52 3.51 -7.19 19.43
N GLY A 53 3.07 -6.22 18.62
CA GLY A 53 3.57 -4.86 18.66
C GLY A 53 5.00 -4.70 18.15
N LYS A 54 5.50 -5.65 17.35
CA LYS A 54 6.86 -5.62 16.81
C LYS A 54 7.02 -4.79 15.55
N LEU A 55 5.92 -4.50 14.84
CA LEU A 55 5.95 -3.69 13.63
C LEU A 55 5.97 -2.21 13.99
N LEU A 56 6.93 -1.50 13.44
CA LEU A 56 7.08 -0.05 13.60
C LEU A 56 6.80 0.65 12.26
N PRO A 57 6.27 1.90 12.30
CA PRO A 57 6.20 2.70 11.08
C PRO A 57 7.58 2.81 10.43
N TYR A 58 7.64 2.53 9.14
CA TYR A 58 8.89 2.58 8.39
C TYR A 58 8.74 3.52 7.21
N GLU A 59 9.52 4.59 7.23
CA GLU A 59 9.67 5.47 6.07
C GLU A 59 10.90 5.03 5.29
N TYR A 60 10.75 4.91 3.97
CA TYR A 60 11.87 4.52 3.12
C TYR A 60 12.93 5.62 3.14
N PRO A 61 14.19 5.31 3.51
CA PRO A 61 15.22 6.33 3.66
C PRO A 61 15.45 7.11 2.36
N LYS A 62 15.53 8.43 2.47
CA LYS A 62 15.72 9.31 1.32
C LYS A 62 16.99 8.97 0.55
N GLU A 63 18.05 8.62 1.26
CA GLU A 63 19.32 8.24 0.66
C GLU A 63 19.19 7.04 -0.29
N LYS A 64 18.36 6.05 0.09
CA LYS A 64 18.08 4.88 -0.76
C LYS A 64 17.26 5.25 -1.99
N VAL A 65 16.32 6.19 -1.82
CA VAL A 65 15.55 6.71 -2.95
C VAL A 65 16.47 7.43 -3.92
N ASP A 66 17.33 8.32 -3.42
CA ASP A 66 18.28 9.08 -4.24
C ASP A 66 19.24 8.16 -5.00
N GLU A 67 19.73 7.12 -4.35
CA GLU A 67 20.59 6.12 -4.98
C GLU A 67 19.87 5.37 -6.11
N SER A 68 18.65 4.93 -5.86
CA SER A 68 17.81 4.27 -6.86
C SER A 68 17.51 5.20 -8.04
N MET A 69 17.24 6.47 -7.79
CA MET A 69 16.98 7.46 -8.82
C MET A 69 18.22 7.73 -9.67
N LYS A 70 19.40 7.77 -9.08
CA LYS A 70 20.67 7.88 -9.82
C LYS A 70 20.84 6.71 -10.78
N THR A 71 20.56 5.51 -10.33
CA THR A 71 20.64 4.30 -11.15
C THR A 71 19.65 4.36 -12.32
N LEU A 72 18.42 4.78 -12.07
CA LEU A 72 17.40 4.94 -13.12
C LEU A 72 17.82 5.98 -14.16
N LYS A 73 18.31 7.13 -13.72
CA LYS A 73 18.78 8.20 -14.61
C LYS A 73 19.94 7.76 -15.49
N LYS A 74 20.83 6.92 -14.95
CA LYS A 74 21.97 6.38 -15.70
C LYS A 74 21.53 5.37 -16.75
N LEU A 75 20.59 4.47 -16.40
CA LEU A 75 20.10 3.43 -17.31
C LEU A 75 19.13 3.98 -18.37
N TYR A 76 18.36 4.98 -18.01
CA TYR A 76 17.32 5.56 -18.85
C TYR A 76 17.43 7.08 -18.91
N PRO A 77 18.46 7.63 -19.60
CA PRO A 77 18.69 9.08 -19.63
C PRO A 77 17.48 9.89 -20.16
N TRP A 78 16.67 9.28 -21.02
CA TRP A 78 15.47 9.91 -21.57
C TRP A 78 14.36 10.13 -20.54
N LEU A 79 14.41 9.46 -19.39
CA LEU A 79 13.45 9.64 -18.29
C LEU A 79 13.78 10.84 -17.39
N ASN A 80 14.93 11.51 -17.58
CA ASN A 80 15.35 12.58 -16.68
C ASN A 80 14.31 13.68 -16.47
N GLY A 81 13.59 14.06 -17.55
CA GLY A 81 12.54 15.07 -17.47
C GLY A 81 11.33 14.63 -16.65
N GLU A 82 10.97 13.35 -16.76
CA GLU A 82 9.81 12.78 -16.06
C GLU A 82 10.13 12.49 -14.59
N LEU A 83 11.37 12.07 -14.31
CA LEU A 83 11.79 11.72 -12.94
C LEU A 83 11.94 12.94 -12.02
N LYS A 84 12.05 14.13 -12.56
CA LYS A 84 12.12 15.37 -11.74
C LYS A 84 10.94 15.54 -10.80
N ASN A 85 9.77 15.05 -11.18
CA ASN A 85 8.57 15.17 -10.36
C ASN A 85 8.61 14.28 -9.11
N PHE A 86 9.57 13.36 -9.02
CA PHE A 86 9.73 12.44 -7.90
C PHE A 86 10.92 12.78 -7.00
N GLU A 87 11.66 13.80 -7.35
CA GLU A 87 12.76 14.33 -6.55
C GLU A 87 12.23 15.38 -5.55
#